data_069f608c78bf156ef1ceaf230e69e506
#
_entry.id   069f608c78bf156ef1ceaf230e69e506
#
_cell.length_a   1.000
_cell.length_b   1.000
_cell.length_c   1.000
_cell.angle_alpha   90.00
_cell.angle_beta   90.00
_cell.angle_gamma   90.00
#
_symmetry.space_group_name_H-M   'P 1'
#
loop_
_entity.id
_entity.type
_entity.pdbx_description
1 polymer ?
#
loop_
_entity_poly.entity_id
_entity_poly.type
_entity_poly.pdbx_seq_one_letter_code
_entity_poly.pdbx_strand_id
1 'polypeptide(L)'
;VLYDRSLNIYAEYSFIRNQILEVPTTDSEKQTIRITPINLARSYQVSLGASLSRQFGKHRISISTAFLAQRSELKASSEADNSHLFTSLQSSISYVYQFIGDADFYVRANYTGQENDAISRQSSVFGTTAGMNFRFFRKRLQLNIAYNNLLCTKRSVSEVVYASLKSVETNNADKRIFSVSLKYNINAFSRKNEVKSIDDILRRL
;
A
#
# COMPACT_ATOMS: atom_id res chain seq x y z
N VAL A 1 -17.95 -9.32 27.19
CA VAL A 1 -16.73 -8.94 26.44
C VAL A 1 -16.99 -9.27 24.98
N LEU A 2 -17.38 -8.28 24.17
CA LEU A 2 -17.52 -8.42 22.72
C LEU A 2 -16.10 -8.52 22.13
N TYR A 3 -15.72 -9.72 21.69
CA TYR A 3 -14.52 -9.91 20.90
C TYR A 3 -14.81 -9.38 19.48
N ASP A 4 -14.25 -8.23 19.16
CA ASP A 4 -14.32 -7.71 17.80
C ASP A 4 -13.35 -8.53 16.93
N ARG A 5 -13.93 -9.32 16.04
CA ARG A 5 -13.21 -10.15 15.06
C ARG A 5 -13.72 -9.79 13.67
N SER A 6 -12.83 -9.41 12.81
CA SER A 6 -13.16 -9.26 11.39
C SER A 6 -12.21 -10.09 10.55
N LEU A 7 -12.76 -10.90 9.68
CA LEU A 7 -12.07 -11.62 8.61
C LEU A 7 -12.68 -11.17 7.29
N ASN A 8 -11.85 -10.59 6.43
CA ASN A 8 -12.22 -10.22 5.08
C ASN A 8 -11.36 -11.03 4.11
N ILE A 9 -11.99 -11.60 3.12
CA ILE A 9 -11.34 -12.29 2.00
C ILE A 9 -11.88 -11.65 0.74
N TYR A 10 -11.01 -11.33 -0.21
CA TYR A 10 -11.43 -10.79 -1.49
C TYR A 10 -10.64 -11.40 -2.64
N ALA A 11 -11.29 -11.46 -3.79
CA ALA A 11 -10.68 -11.80 -5.05
C ALA A 11 -11.09 -10.75 -6.07
N GLU A 12 -10.14 -10.28 -6.84
CA GLU A 12 -10.37 -9.29 -7.89
C GLU A 12 -9.70 -9.77 -9.16
N TYR A 13 -10.42 -9.60 -10.26
CA TYR A 13 -9.89 -9.81 -11.61
C TYR A 13 -10.05 -8.51 -12.39
N SER A 14 -8.98 -8.04 -12.99
CA SER A 14 -9.03 -6.90 -13.88
C SER A 14 -8.42 -7.24 -15.24
N PHE A 15 -9.01 -6.65 -16.27
CA PHE A 15 -8.59 -6.79 -17.64
C PHE A 15 -8.47 -5.41 -18.28
N ILE A 16 -7.29 -5.06 -18.74
CA ILE A 16 -6.99 -3.77 -19.32
C ILE A 16 -6.55 -3.97 -20.77
N ARG A 17 -7.18 -3.24 -21.69
CA ARG A 17 -6.78 -3.18 -23.10
C ARG A 17 -6.11 -1.85 -23.40
N ASN A 18 -5.13 -1.85 -24.29
CA ASN A 18 -4.47 -0.64 -24.78
C ASN A 18 -3.87 0.23 -23.64
N GLN A 19 -3.29 -0.40 -22.63
CA GLN A 19 -2.55 0.33 -21.59
C GLN A 19 -1.33 1.00 -22.25
N ILE A 20 -1.14 2.28 -21.95
CA ILE A 20 0.03 3.02 -22.41
C ILE A 20 1.17 2.78 -21.41
N LEU A 21 2.32 2.39 -21.93
CA LEU A 21 3.56 2.23 -21.17
C LEU A 21 4.62 3.14 -21.78
N GLU A 22 5.33 3.86 -20.93
CA GLU A 22 6.47 4.70 -21.33
C GLU A 22 7.73 3.85 -21.35
N VAL A 23 8.34 3.72 -22.52
CA VAL A 23 9.58 2.96 -22.72
C VAL A 23 10.74 3.86 -23.10
N PRO A 24 11.91 3.68 -22.46
CA PRO A 24 13.13 4.38 -22.87
C PRO A 24 13.68 3.74 -24.14
N THR A 25 13.90 4.55 -25.16
CA THR A 25 14.58 4.19 -26.40
C THR A 25 15.88 4.98 -26.55
N THR A 26 16.94 4.35 -27.04
CA THR A 26 18.21 5.04 -27.30
C THR A 26 18.29 5.47 -28.74
N ASP A 27 18.61 6.74 -29.01
CA ASP A 27 19.03 7.23 -30.30
C ASP A 27 20.57 7.16 -30.34
N SER A 28 21.10 6.16 -31.01
CA SER A 28 22.55 5.89 -31.08
C SER A 28 23.33 6.98 -31.79
N GLU A 29 22.72 7.71 -32.72
CA GLU A 29 23.37 8.80 -33.44
C GLU A 29 23.49 10.06 -32.57
N LYS A 30 22.49 10.34 -31.74
CA LYS A 30 22.43 11.52 -30.89
C LYS A 30 22.88 11.30 -29.45
N GLN A 31 23.19 10.05 -29.08
CA GLN A 31 23.51 9.65 -27.70
C GLN A 31 22.47 10.14 -26.67
N THR A 32 21.20 10.15 -27.08
CA THR A 32 20.09 10.60 -26.23
C THR A 32 19.14 9.46 -25.91
N ILE A 33 18.57 9.52 -24.71
CA ILE A 33 17.49 8.63 -24.29
C ILE A 33 16.17 9.35 -24.51
N ARG A 34 15.30 8.75 -25.31
CA ARG A 34 13.95 9.26 -25.56
C ARG A 34 12.95 8.34 -24.89
N ILE A 35 12.04 8.89 -24.12
CA ILE A 35 10.89 8.16 -23.58
C ILE A 35 9.77 8.19 -24.60
N THR A 36 9.33 7.01 -25.05
CA THR A 36 8.29 6.87 -26.07
C THR A 36 7.12 6.08 -25.49
N PRO A 37 5.89 6.60 -25.55
CA PRO A 37 4.71 5.86 -25.14
C PRO A 37 4.43 4.75 -26.15
N ILE A 38 4.27 3.53 -25.65
CA ILE A 38 3.82 2.36 -26.44
C ILE A 38 2.54 1.80 -25.84
N ASN A 39 1.72 1.18 -26.69
CA ASN A 39 0.51 0.50 -26.22
C ASN A 39 0.81 -0.97 -25.93
N LEU A 40 0.50 -1.40 -24.70
CA LEU A 40 0.35 -2.81 -24.38
C LEU A 40 -0.88 -3.38 -25.10
N ALA A 41 -0.77 -4.58 -25.65
CA ALA A 41 -1.92 -5.21 -26.27
C ALA A 41 -3.00 -5.55 -25.24
N ARG A 42 -2.59 -6.19 -24.16
CA ARG A 42 -3.49 -6.67 -23.09
C ARG A 42 -2.73 -6.79 -21.76
N SER A 43 -3.43 -6.57 -20.66
CA SER A 43 -2.96 -6.87 -19.32
C SER A 43 -4.08 -7.57 -18.53
N TYR A 44 -3.75 -8.68 -17.92
CA TYR A 44 -4.63 -9.46 -17.04
C TYR A 44 -4.05 -9.45 -15.65
N GLN A 45 -4.86 -9.13 -14.68
CA GLN A 45 -4.46 -9.09 -13.29
C GLN A 45 -5.46 -9.85 -12.43
N VAL A 46 -4.94 -10.71 -11.57
CA VAL A 46 -5.68 -11.40 -10.52
C VAL A 46 -5.09 -10.99 -9.20
N SER A 47 -5.91 -10.52 -8.28
CA SER A 47 -5.51 -10.28 -6.91
C SER A 47 -6.36 -11.08 -5.93
N LEU A 48 -5.70 -11.73 -4.98
CA LEU A 48 -6.32 -12.50 -3.91
C LEU A 48 -5.81 -11.93 -2.59
N GLY A 49 -6.72 -11.56 -1.70
CA GLY A 49 -6.30 -11.00 -0.43
C GLY A 49 -7.14 -11.49 0.74
N ALA A 50 -6.52 -11.45 1.91
CA ALA A 50 -7.16 -11.74 3.18
C ALA A 50 -6.69 -10.76 4.24
N SER A 51 -7.60 -10.33 5.10
CA SER A 51 -7.26 -9.55 6.28
C SER A 51 -8.00 -10.07 7.50
N LEU A 52 -7.28 -10.16 8.60
CA LEU A 52 -7.78 -10.58 9.90
C LEU A 52 -7.48 -9.47 10.91
N SER A 53 -8.48 -9.01 11.62
CA SER A 53 -8.31 -8.13 12.77
C SER A 53 -8.98 -8.74 13.98
N ARG A 54 -8.28 -8.73 15.10
CA ARG A 54 -8.79 -9.24 16.37
C ARG A 54 -8.37 -8.33 17.52
N GLN A 55 -9.35 -7.99 18.33
CA GLN A 55 -9.13 -7.28 19.59
C GLN A 55 -9.40 -8.22 20.78
N PHE A 56 -8.47 -8.25 21.72
CA PHE A 56 -8.60 -8.98 22.97
C PHE A 56 -8.10 -8.11 24.13
N GLY A 57 -9.05 -7.63 24.91
CA GLY A 57 -8.76 -6.65 25.98
C GLY A 57 -8.13 -5.38 25.41
N LYS A 58 -6.93 -5.06 25.90
CA LYS A 58 -6.15 -3.88 25.50
C LYS A 58 -5.27 -4.11 24.27
N HIS A 59 -5.29 -5.29 23.70
CA HIS A 59 -4.47 -5.71 22.57
C HIS A 59 -5.28 -5.78 21.28
N ARG A 60 -4.73 -5.27 20.20
CA ARG A 60 -5.29 -5.45 18.86
C ARG A 60 -4.19 -5.93 17.91
N ILE A 61 -4.47 -7.00 17.21
CA ILE A 61 -3.63 -7.52 16.14
C ILE A 61 -4.40 -7.42 14.84
N SER A 62 -3.76 -6.90 13.81
CA SER A 62 -4.29 -6.89 12.45
C SER A 62 -3.22 -7.42 11.51
N ILE A 63 -3.61 -8.37 10.67
CA ILE A 63 -2.75 -8.99 9.66
C ILE A 63 -3.49 -8.85 8.34
N SER A 64 -2.81 -8.41 7.30
CA SER A 64 -3.34 -8.43 5.94
C SER A 64 -2.29 -8.99 4.99
N THR A 65 -2.75 -9.74 4.01
CA THR A 65 -1.91 -10.27 2.94
C THR A 65 -2.67 -10.18 1.63
N ALA A 66 -1.98 -9.88 0.55
CA ALA A 66 -2.51 -9.87 -0.79
C ALA A 66 -1.48 -10.49 -1.74
N PHE A 67 -1.94 -11.40 -2.57
CA PHE A 67 -1.19 -11.99 -3.66
C PHE A 67 -1.69 -11.38 -4.97
N LEU A 68 -0.77 -10.92 -5.78
CA LEU A 68 -1.01 -10.35 -7.08
C LEU A 68 -0.34 -11.21 -8.15
N ALA A 69 -1.08 -11.58 -9.18
CA ALA A 69 -0.53 -12.17 -10.39
C ALA A 69 -0.96 -11.32 -11.59
N GLN A 70 -0.01 -10.87 -12.39
CA GLN A 70 -0.28 -10.06 -13.56
C GLN A 70 0.46 -10.63 -14.77
N ARG A 71 -0.25 -10.70 -15.90
CA ARG A 71 0.31 -11.02 -17.19
C ARG A 71 0.11 -9.85 -18.13
N SER A 72 1.20 -9.35 -18.69
CA SER A 72 1.18 -8.25 -19.66
C SER A 72 1.69 -8.74 -21.00
N GLU A 73 0.97 -8.40 -22.07
CA GLU A 73 1.32 -8.72 -23.44
C GLU A 73 1.66 -7.42 -24.18
N LEU A 74 2.87 -7.35 -24.74
CA LEU A 74 3.29 -6.23 -25.57
C LEU A 74 2.73 -6.39 -27.00
N LYS A 75 2.26 -5.32 -27.60
CA LYS A 75 1.82 -5.33 -28.99
C LYS A 75 3.07 -5.33 -29.88
N ALA A 76 3.37 -6.49 -30.42
CA ALA A 76 4.44 -6.86 -31.33
C ALA A 76 5.49 -5.82 -31.75
N SER A 77 6.72 -6.06 -31.34
CA SER A 77 7.89 -5.96 -32.22
C SER A 77 8.43 -7.39 -32.39
N SER A 78 8.85 -7.73 -33.57
CA SER A 78 9.00 -9.11 -34.10
C SER A 78 10.08 -10.00 -33.48
N GLU A 79 10.64 -9.74 -32.31
CA GLU A 79 11.84 -10.43 -31.81
C GLU A 79 11.83 -10.90 -30.36
N ALA A 80 10.77 -10.73 -29.59
CA ALA A 80 10.77 -11.21 -28.19
C ALA A 80 9.44 -11.88 -27.84
N ASP A 81 9.54 -12.90 -27.00
CA ASP A 81 8.42 -13.51 -26.31
C ASP A 81 7.67 -12.41 -25.51
N ASN A 82 6.55 -11.97 -26.07
CA ASN A 82 5.91 -10.69 -25.73
C ASN A 82 4.96 -10.78 -24.53
N SER A 83 5.02 -11.88 -23.76
CA SER A 83 4.20 -12.06 -22.58
C SER A 83 5.04 -12.27 -21.33
N HIS A 84 4.87 -11.40 -20.34
CA HIS A 84 5.53 -11.53 -19.04
C HIS A 84 4.49 -11.79 -17.96
N LEU A 85 4.68 -12.89 -17.23
CA LEU A 85 3.93 -13.19 -16.00
C LEU A 85 4.78 -12.79 -14.81
N PHE A 86 4.22 -12.00 -13.94
CA PHE A 86 4.85 -11.70 -12.66
C PHE A 86 3.86 -11.85 -11.51
N THR A 87 4.42 -12.13 -10.35
CA THR A 87 3.66 -12.30 -9.12
C THR A 87 4.29 -11.46 -8.03
N SER A 88 3.46 -10.90 -7.17
CA SER A 88 3.89 -10.14 -6.00
C SER A 88 3.09 -10.54 -4.77
N LEU A 89 3.72 -10.51 -3.61
CA LEU A 89 3.10 -10.72 -2.32
C LEU A 89 3.24 -9.44 -1.49
N GLN A 90 2.12 -8.91 -1.03
CA GLN A 90 2.11 -7.79 -0.09
C GLN A 90 1.54 -8.29 1.24
N SER A 91 2.23 -7.97 2.33
CA SER A 91 1.78 -8.38 3.66
C SER A 91 2.02 -7.27 4.66
N SER A 92 1.11 -7.11 5.61
CA SER A 92 1.29 -6.21 6.73
C SER A 92 0.82 -6.86 8.02
N ILE A 93 1.54 -6.56 9.10
CA ILE A 93 1.15 -6.89 10.46
C ILE A 93 1.19 -5.63 11.32
N SER A 94 0.16 -5.42 12.09
CA SER A 94 0.06 -4.32 13.03
C SER A 94 -0.35 -4.85 14.39
N TYR A 95 0.40 -4.48 15.41
CA TYR A 95 0.07 -4.73 16.79
C TYR A 95 -0.12 -3.39 17.52
N VAL A 96 -1.20 -3.26 18.27
CA VAL A 96 -1.51 -2.08 19.08
C VAL A 96 -1.80 -2.53 20.50
N TYR A 97 -1.16 -1.89 21.46
CA TYR A 97 -1.39 -2.08 22.89
C TYR A 97 -1.89 -0.78 23.51
N GLN A 98 -3.12 -0.79 24.02
CA GLN A 98 -3.71 0.33 24.73
C GLN A 98 -3.35 0.24 26.21
N PHE A 99 -2.40 1.03 26.68
CA PHE A 99 -1.92 0.96 28.07
C PHE A 99 -2.69 1.90 29.01
N ILE A 100 -3.15 3.06 28.53
CA ILE A 100 -4.02 3.99 29.24
C ILE A 100 -5.18 4.34 28.31
N GLY A 101 -6.34 4.73 28.83
CA GLY A 101 -7.56 4.93 28.05
C GLY A 101 -7.40 5.72 26.73
N ASP A 102 -6.56 6.76 26.74
CA ASP A 102 -6.32 7.63 25.58
C ASP A 102 -4.88 7.54 25.04
N ALA A 103 -4.12 6.50 25.42
CA ALA A 103 -2.77 6.28 24.91
C ALA A 103 -2.58 4.84 24.44
N ASP A 104 -1.92 4.68 23.31
CA ASP A 104 -1.57 3.39 22.76
C ASP A 104 -0.13 3.37 22.23
N PHE A 105 0.48 2.20 22.30
CA PHE A 105 1.74 1.85 21.65
C PHE A 105 1.42 0.98 20.43
N TYR A 106 2.13 1.16 19.34
CA TYR A 106 1.98 0.33 18.17
C TYR A 106 3.30 -0.07 17.52
N VAL A 107 3.28 -1.25 16.93
CA VAL A 107 4.34 -1.74 16.03
C VAL A 107 3.68 -2.18 14.74
N ARG A 108 4.29 -1.83 13.61
CA ARG A 108 3.86 -2.23 12.28
C ARG A 108 5.03 -2.77 11.49
N ALA A 109 4.80 -3.83 10.76
CA ALA A 109 5.72 -4.35 9.77
C ALA A 109 4.97 -4.49 8.45
N ASN A 110 5.60 -4.06 7.36
CA ASN A 110 5.05 -4.14 6.01
C ASN A 110 6.09 -4.81 5.12
N TYR A 111 5.64 -5.74 4.32
CA TYR A 111 6.43 -6.41 3.29
C TYR A 111 5.74 -6.21 1.95
N THR A 112 6.49 -5.72 0.99
CA THR A 112 6.11 -5.69 -0.42
C THR A 112 7.07 -6.61 -1.14
N GLY A 113 6.56 -7.65 -1.75
CA GLY A 113 7.33 -8.59 -2.55
C GLY A 113 7.92 -7.94 -3.78
N GLN A 114 8.69 -8.68 -4.52
CA GLN A 114 9.22 -8.22 -5.80
C GLN A 114 8.05 -7.87 -6.73
N GLU A 115 8.10 -6.70 -7.33
CA GLU A 115 7.15 -6.25 -8.34
C GLU A 115 7.88 -6.18 -9.68
N ASN A 116 7.32 -6.87 -10.67
CA ASN A 116 7.85 -6.86 -12.03
C ASN A 116 6.75 -6.36 -12.95
N ASP A 117 7.11 -5.51 -13.87
CA ASP A 117 6.28 -5.08 -14.98
C ASP A 117 6.89 -5.60 -16.29
N ALA A 118 6.28 -5.33 -17.43
CA ALA A 118 6.76 -5.77 -18.74
C ALA A 118 8.23 -5.41 -19.01
N ILE A 119 8.72 -4.31 -18.44
CA ILE A 119 10.07 -3.79 -18.65
C ILE A 119 10.79 -3.44 -17.35
N SER A 120 10.10 -3.41 -16.22
CA SER A 120 10.69 -3.02 -14.93
C SER A 120 10.63 -4.14 -13.90
N ARG A 121 11.64 -4.19 -13.07
CA ARG A 121 11.73 -5.12 -11.95
C ARG A 121 12.09 -4.33 -10.69
N GLN A 122 11.25 -4.41 -9.69
CA GLN A 122 11.49 -3.79 -8.40
C GLN A 122 11.75 -4.87 -7.33
N SER A 123 12.81 -4.71 -6.56
CA SER A 123 13.13 -5.64 -5.48
C SER A 123 12.11 -5.55 -4.34
N SER A 124 12.01 -6.64 -3.57
CA SER A 124 11.18 -6.65 -2.37
C SER A 124 11.65 -5.61 -1.35
N VAL A 125 10.68 -5.05 -0.61
CA VAL A 125 10.91 -4.04 0.41
C VAL A 125 10.27 -4.48 1.72
N PHE A 126 11.02 -4.39 2.81
CA PHE A 126 10.52 -4.63 4.16
C PHE A 126 10.65 -3.34 4.99
N GLY A 127 9.59 -2.92 5.63
CA GLY A 127 9.56 -1.72 6.46
C GLY A 127 8.98 -1.98 7.83
N THR A 128 9.54 -1.34 8.85
CA THR A 128 9.06 -1.44 10.23
C THR A 128 8.88 -0.06 10.84
N THR A 129 7.86 0.08 11.67
CA THR A 129 7.55 1.32 12.39
C THR A 129 7.10 0.98 13.80
N ALA A 130 7.61 1.67 14.79
CA ALA A 130 7.08 1.65 16.15
C ALA A 130 6.71 3.07 16.58
N GLY A 131 5.68 3.21 17.39
CA GLY A 131 5.26 4.53 17.84
C GLY A 131 4.25 4.51 18.97
N MET A 132 3.93 5.71 19.43
CA MET A 132 2.95 5.95 20.47
C MET A 132 1.97 7.03 20.01
N ASN A 133 0.71 6.84 20.35
CA ASN A 133 -0.35 7.83 20.18
C ASN A 133 -0.85 8.25 21.54
N PHE A 134 -0.98 9.53 21.74
CA PHE A 134 -1.62 10.12 22.91
C PHE A 134 -2.77 10.98 22.46
N ARG A 135 -3.92 10.88 23.14
CA ARG A 135 -5.12 11.66 22.84
C ARG A 135 -5.52 12.43 24.07
N PHE A 136 -5.62 13.75 23.96
CA PHE A 136 -5.95 14.66 25.05
C PHE A 136 -7.24 15.40 24.73
N PHE A 137 -7.84 16.02 25.74
CA PHE A 137 -9.02 16.89 25.61
C PHE A 137 -10.18 16.24 24.87
N ARG A 138 -10.60 15.06 25.31
CA ARG A 138 -11.67 14.26 24.64
C ARG A 138 -11.34 13.97 23.18
N LYS A 139 -10.09 13.62 22.88
CA LYS A 139 -9.53 13.31 21.55
C LYS A 139 -9.44 14.49 20.59
N ARG A 140 -9.57 15.73 21.10
CA ARG A 140 -9.37 16.92 20.26
C ARG A 140 -7.89 17.14 19.91
N LEU A 141 -6.99 16.89 20.83
CA LEU A 141 -5.54 16.96 20.60
C LEU A 141 -4.98 15.54 20.51
N GLN A 142 -4.24 15.27 19.46
CA GLN A 142 -3.59 13.99 19.21
C GLN A 142 -2.10 14.24 18.99
N LEU A 143 -1.27 13.58 19.80
CA LEU A 143 0.18 13.54 19.64
C LEU A 143 0.57 12.14 19.17
N ASN A 144 1.25 12.05 18.03
CA ASN A 144 1.87 10.82 17.57
C ASN A 144 3.38 10.99 17.56
N ILE A 145 4.07 10.03 18.15
CA ILE A 145 5.52 9.90 18.16
C ILE A 145 5.84 8.59 17.46
N ALA A 146 6.61 8.62 16.39
CA ALA A 146 6.91 7.43 15.62
C ALA A 146 8.39 7.36 15.23
N TYR A 147 8.88 6.14 15.16
CA TYR A 147 10.19 5.80 14.66
C TYR A 147 10.03 4.86 13.46
N ASN A 148 10.31 5.37 12.31
CA ASN A 148 10.16 4.68 11.03
C ASN A 148 11.46 4.01 10.63
N ASN A 149 11.36 2.92 9.90
CA ASN A 149 12.48 2.11 9.45
C ASN A 149 13.37 1.60 10.58
N LEU A 150 12.73 1.08 11.64
CA LEU A 150 13.38 0.63 12.88
C LEU A 150 14.53 -0.36 12.62
N LEU A 151 14.36 -1.26 11.67
CA LEU A 151 15.33 -2.31 11.32
C LEU A 151 16.29 -1.91 10.19
N CYS A 152 16.20 -0.70 9.65
CA CYS A 152 17.03 -0.22 8.54
C CYS A 152 17.03 -1.13 7.29
N THR A 153 15.91 -1.77 6.99
CA THR A 153 15.79 -2.78 5.92
C THR A 153 15.14 -2.24 4.65
N LYS A 154 14.73 -0.97 4.65
CA LYS A 154 14.02 -0.36 3.53
C LYS A 154 15.01 0.07 2.44
N ARG A 155 15.41 -0.90 1.62
CA ARG A 155 16.20 -0.70 0.41
C ARG A 155 15.38 -1.18 -0.79
N SER A 156 15.26 -0.37 -1.83
CA SER A 156 14.64 -0.80 -3.08
C SER A 156 15.61 -0.64 -4.24
N VAL A 157 15.65 -1.64 -5.09
CA VAL A 157 16.37 -1.60 -6.37
C VAL A 157 15.33 -1.71 -7.46
N SER A 158 15.32 -0.74 -8.35
CA SER A 158 14.49 -0.73 -9.56
C SER A 158 15.38 -0.94 -10.76
N GLU A 159 15.10 -1.95 -11.52
CA GLU A 159 15.80 -2.30 -12.76
C GLU A 159 14.83 -2.16 -13.92
N VAL A 160 15.17 -1.36 -14.91
CA VAL A 160 14.41 -1.22 -16.16
C VAL A 160 15.24 -1.82 -17.27
N VAL A 161 14.69 -2.79 -17.99
CA VAL A 161 15.34 -3.46 -19.14
C VAL A 161 14.41 -3.33 -20.33
N TYR A 162 14.89 -2.64 -21.38
CA TYR A 162 14.16 -2.54 -22.62
C TYR A 162 15.14 -2.50 -23.80
N ALA A 163 14.98 -3.42 -24.74
CA ALA A 163 15.89 -3.61 -25.87
C ALA A 163 17.37 -3.75 -25.39
N SER A 164 18.24 -2.85 -25.79
CA SER A 164 19.65 -2.81 -25.38
C SER A 164 19.93 -1.94 -24.16
N LEU A 165 18.92 -1.26 -23.63
CA LEU A 165 19.07 -0.37 -22.50
C LEU A 165 18.78 -1.12 -21.18
N LYS A 166 19.72 -0.99 -20.25
CA LYS A 166 19.54 -1.41 -18.86
C LYS A 166 19.82 -0.23 -17.93
N SER A 167 18.82 0.14 -17.15
CA SER A 167 18.95 1.15 -16.09
C SER A 167 18.70 0.51 -14.73
N VAL A 168 19.60 0.77 -13.78
CA VAL A 168 19.47 0.30 -12.41
C VAL A 168 19.48 1.50 -11.48
N GLU A 169 18.37 1.69 -10.78
CA GLU A 169 18.25 2.71 -9.75
C GLU A 169 18.21 2.03 -8.38
N THR A 170 19.10 2.44 -7.49
CA THR A 170 19.12 1.98 -6.11
C THR A 170 18.65 3.10 -5.19
N ASN A 171 17.52 2.89 -4.56
CA ASN A 171 17.02 3.81 -3.54
C ASN A 171 17.29 3.23 -2.15
N ASN A 172 18.27 3.79 -1.47
CA ASN A 172 18.61 3.44 -0.10
C ASN A 172 17.86 4.37 0.84
N ALA A 173 16.64 4.01 1.20
CA ALA A 173 15.90 4.69 2.26
C ALA A 173 16.38 4.21 3.65
N ASP A 174 17.70 4.18 3.87
CA ASP A 174 18.32 3.75 5.13
C ASP A 174 18.08 4.73 6.29
N LYS A 175 17.39 5.82 6.04
CA LYS A 175 17.19 6.83 7.07
C LYS A 175 16.13 6.34 8.07
N ARG A 176 16.62 6.11 9.27
CA ARG A 176 15.75 6.04 10.45
C ARG A 176 15.14 7.42 10.64
N ILE A 177 13.83 7.49 10.62
CA ILE A 177 13.13 8.77 10.73
C ILE A 177 12.37 8.77 12.04
N PHE A 178 12.79 9.63 12.94
CA PHE A 178 11.99 9.99 14.10
C PHE A 178 11.02 11.09 13.70
N SER A 179 9.74 10.88 13.96
CA SER A 179 8.69 11.84 13.63
C SER A 179 7.81 12.12 14.83
N VAL A 180 7.48 13.40 15.01
CA VAL A 180 6.49 13.86 15.99
C VAL A 180 5.43 14.62 15.23
N SER A 181 4.18 14.23 15.38
CA SER A 181 3.06 14.95 14.78
C SER A 181 2.03 15.32 15.84
N LEU A 182 1.57 16.56 15.76
CA LEU A 182 0.54 17.12 16.63
C LEU A 182 -0.66 17.51 15.78
N LYS A 183 -1.83 16.95 16.06
CA LYS A 183 -3.08 17.26 15.37
C LYS A 183 -4.10 17.80 16.37
N TYR A 184 -4.64 18.97 16.08
CA TYR A 184 -5.72 19.56 16.86
C TYR A 184 -6.98 19.69 16.01
N ASN A 185 -8.09 19.09 16.47
CA ASN A 185 -9.39 19.13 15.82
C ASN A 185 -10.21 20.30 16.41
N ILE A 186 -10.28 21.41 15.69
CA ILE A 186 -10.98 22.63 16.12
C ILE A 186 -12.51 22.42 16.11
N ASN A 187 -13.03 21.74 15.10
CA ASN A 187 -14.46 21.50 14.91
C ASN A 187 -14.80 20.01 15.04
N ALA A 188 -14.71 19.46 16.25
CA ALA A 188 -15.34 18.18 16.53
C ALA A 188 -16.86 18.38 16.70
N PHE A 189 -17.56 18.77 15.62
CA PHE A 189 -19.00 18.63 15.58
C PHE A 189 -19.32 17.14 15.57
N SER A 190 -19.69 16.63 16.72
CA SER A 190 -20.46 15.40 16.80
C SER A 190 -21.80 15.70 16.12
N ARG A 191 -21.93 15.38 14.83
CA ARG A 191 -23.25 15.23 14.23
C ARG A 191 -23.89 14.07 14.98
N LYS A 192 -24.71 14.37 15.97
CA LYS A 192 -25.75 13.46 16.40
C LYS A 192 -26.61 13.25 15.15
N ASN A 193 -26.39 12.16 14.44
CA ASN A 193 -27.39 11.67 13.52
C ASN A 193 -28.54 11.21 14.40
N GLU A 194 -29.43 12.12 14.74
CA GLU A 194 -30.79 11.74 15.09
C GLU A 194 -31.38 11.16 13.81
N VAL A 195 -31.28 9.86 13.69
CA VAL A 195 -32.14 9.09 12.80
C VAL A 195 -33.53 9.31 13.37
N LYS A 196 -34.23 10.31 12.83
CA LYS A 196 -35.65 10.46 13.11
C LYS A 196 -36.30 9.16 12.69
N SER A 197 -36.86 8.44 13.65
CA SER A 197 -37.57 7.22 13.34
C SER A 197 -38.72 7.54 12.39
N ILE A 198 -39.05 6.62 11.50
CA ILE A 198 -40.18 6.77 10.57
C ILE A 198 -41.47 7.10 11.36
N ASP A 199 -41.60 6.63 12.59
CA ASP A 199 -42.70 6.90 13.50
C ASP A 199 -42.84 8.40 13.88
N ASP A 200 -41.74 9.12 13.98
CA ASP A 200 -41.75 10.57 14.24
C ASP A 200 -42.26 11.39 13.03
N ILE A 201 -42.09 10.86 11.83
CA ILE A 201 -42.57 11.47 10.58
C ILE A 201 -44.06 11.17 10.42
N LEU A 202 -44.52 9.96 10.74
CA LEU A 202 -45.92 9.55 10.61
C LEU A 202 -46.84 10.21 11.64
N ARG A 203 -46.33 10.66 12.79
CA ARG A 203 -47.14 11.42 13.80
C ARG A 203 -47.39 12.88 13.41
N ARG A 204 -46.81 13.39 12.34
CA ARG A 204 -46.98 14.78 11.86
C ARG A 204 -47.86 14.90 10.60
N LEU A 205 -48.31 13.75 10.07
CA LEU A 205 -49.31 13.64 9.02
C LEU A 205 -50.70 13.32 9.63
#